data_88e3080a72e7912bf89918e72d3e2540
#
_entry.id   88e3080a72e7912bf89918e72d3e2540
#
_cell.length_a   1.000
_cell.length_b   1.000
_cell.length_c   1.000
_cell.angle_alpha   90.00
_cell.angle_beta   90.00
_cell.angle_gamma   90.00
#
_symmetry.space_group_name_H-M   'P 1'
#
loop_
_entity.id
_entity.type
_entity.pdbx_description
1 polymer ?
#
loop_
_entity_poly.entity_id
_entity_poly.type
_entity_poly.pdbx_seq_one_letter_code
_entity_poly.pdbx_strand_id
1 'polypeptide(L)'
;GLQKSICGVFVKEDHMINKIFEALATFSDVVYMVWFIPAFLHVSRLRDIKPYIYAVPALMLAFEYSADLLLPGFDLLYLAGSIAFITIFAVMINMGRKSKFRALLAACIFTAVQMFSSSLVYAGLSFAVGDMDTVMQGESGIPRIIYLIVCFASRFVIYKLILSVFSYNDPLNRKY
;
A
#
# COMPACT_ATOMS: atom_id res chain seq x y z
N GLY A 1 9.26 -43.31 -0.87
CA GLY A 1 9.10 -42.49 -2.08
C GLY A 1 7.86 -41.60 -2.05
N LEU A 2 6.70 -42.11 -1.68
CA LEU A 2 5.41 -41.40 -1.67
C LEU A 2 5.34 -40.26 -0.64
N GLN A 3 5.90 -40.44 0.55
CA GLN A 3 5.83 -39.41 1.62
C GLN A 3 6.65 -38.14 1.28
N LYS A 4 7.79 -38.29 0.58
CA LYS A 4 8.57 -37.14 0.07
C LYS A 4 7.85 -36.38 -1.08
N SER A 5 7.08 -37.10 -1.90
CA SER A 5 6.35 -36.48 -3.00
C SER A 5 5.17 -35.66 -2.50
N ILE A 6 4.45 -36.14 -1.49
CA ILE A 6 3.30 -35.42 -0.89
C ILE A 6 3.78 -34.18 -0.16
N CYS A 7 4.83 -34.26 0.64
CA CYS A 7 5.39 -33.10 1.34
C CYS A 7 5.89 -32.02 0.38
N GLY A 8 6.50 -32.39 -0.75
CA GLY A 8 6.96 -31.46 -1.79
C GLY A 8 5.84 -30.74 -2.53
N VAL A 9 4.66 -31.32 -2.65
CA VAL A 9 3.49 -30.71 -3.30
C VAL A 9 2.88 -29.67 -2.35
N PHE A 10 2.71 -29.98 -1.06
CA PHE A 10 2.16 -29.05 -0.07
C PHE A 10 3.05 -27.82 0.11
N VAL A 11 4.36 -27.98 0.22
CA VAL A 11 5.32 -26.85 0.33
C VAL A 11 5.27 -25.95 -0.91
N LYS A 12 5.03 -26.50 -2.08
CA LYS A 12 4.95 -25.71 -3.33
C LYS A 12 3.63 -24.94 -3.45
N GLU A 13 2.53 -25.50 -2.95
CA GLU A 13 1.23 -24.83 -2.90
C GLU A 13 1.24 -23.66 -1.92
N ASP A 14 1.80 -23.81 -0.72
CA ASP A 14 1.91 -22.74 0.27
C ASP A 14 2.76 -21.57 -0.23
N HIS A 15 3.85 -21.83 -0.95
CA HIS A 15 4.68 -20.79 -1.55
C HIS A 15 3.94 -20.00 -2.64
N MET A 16 3.12 -20.68 -3.44
CA MET A 16 2.33 -20.02 -4.49
C MET A 16 1.22 -19.14 -3.88
N ILE A 17 0.55 -19.62 -2.86
CA ILE A 17 -0.49 -18.87 -2.12
C ILE A 17 0.12 -17.61 -1.51
N ASN A 18 1.27 -17.71 -0.85
CA ASN A 18 1.95 -16.56 -0.27
C ASN A 18 2.29 -15.49 -1.31
N LYS A 19 2.78 -15.87 -2.48
CA LYS A 19 3.07 -14.92 -3.58
C LYS A 19 1.82 -14.22 -4.11
N ILE A 20 0.70 -14.92 -4.19
CA ILE A 20 -0.58 -14.31 -4.60
C ILE A 20 -1.01 -13.25 -3.57
N PHE A 21 -0.88 -13.54 -2.27
CA PHE A 21 -1.22 -12.58 -1.23
C PHE A 21 -0.30 -11.36 -1.21
N GLU A 22 0.99 -11.54 -1.45
CA GLU A 22 1.93 -10.41 -1.61
C GLU A 22 1.54 -9.54 -2.80
N ALA A 23 1.26 -10.14 -3.94
CA ALA A 23 0.81 -9.40 -5.12
C ALA A 23 -0.52 -8.64 -4.86
N LEU A 24 -1.46 -9.24 -4.12
CA LEU A 24 -2.70 -8.59 -3.73
C LEU A 24 -2.46 -7.43 -2.75
N ALA A 25 -1.52 -7.57 -1.81
CA ALA A 25 -1.14 -6.50 -0.88
C ALA A 25 -0.56 -5.30 -1.64
N THR A 26 0.42 -5.54 -2.52
CA THR A 26 1.02 -4.51 -3.37
C THR A 26 -0.04 -3.83 -4.27
N PHE A 27 -0.91 -4.62 -4.88
CA PHE A 27 -2.00 -4.08 -5.69
C PHE A 27 -2.95 -3.20 -4.86
N SER A 28 -3.25 -3.59 -3.62
CA SER A 28 -4.10 -2.81 -2.73
C SER A 28 -3.50 -1.45 -2.40
N ASP A 29 -2.18 -1.38 -2.22
CA ASP A 29 -1.47 -0.13 -1.94
C ASP A 29 -1.57 0.85 -3.10
N VAL A 30 -1.46 0.35 -4.32
CA VAL A 30 -1.66 1.15 -5.53
C VAL A 30 -3.12 1.62 -5.67
N VAL A 31 -4.09 0.77 -5.38
CA VAL A 31 -5.51 1.15 -5.36
C VAL A 31 -5.77 2.28 -4.37
N TYR A 32 -5.20 2.19 -3.16
CA TYR A 32 -5.30 3.26 -2.17
C TYR A 32 -4.63 4.54 -2.63
N MET A 33 -3.46 4.47 -3.27
CA MET A 33 -2.77 5.62 -3.81
C MET A 33 -3.61 6.36 -4.86
N VAL A 34 -4.19 5.61 -5.80
CA VAL A 34 -5.04 6.15 -6.89
C VAL A 34 -6.35 6.72 -6.35
N TRP A 35 -6.85 6.21 -5.24
CA TRP A 35 -8.07 6.73 -4.61
C TRP A 35 -7.79 7.90 -3.66
N PHE A 36 -6.84 7.75 -2.73
CA PHE A 36 -6.61 8.72 -1.66
C PHE A 36 -5.98 10.02 -2.15
N ILE A 37 -4.92 9.95 -2.96
CA ILE A 37 -4.16 11.14 -3.38
C ILE A 37 -5.03 12.11 -4.20
N PRO A 38 -5.79 11.68 -5.22
CA PRO A 38 -6.70 12.57 -5.92
C PRO A 38 -7.80 13.15 -5.02
N ALA A 39 -8.37 12.32 -4.12
CA ALA A 39 -9.38 12.76 -3.19
C ALA A 39 -8.85 13.83 -2.21
N PHE A 40 -7.65 13.64 -1.67
CA PHE A 40 -6.98 14.59 -0.79
C PHE A 40 -6.65 15.91 -1.51
N LEU A 41 -6.30 15.84 -2.79
CA LEU A 41 -6.02 17.01 -3.64
C LEU A 41 -7.29 17.65 -4.21
N HIS A 42 -8.48 17.20 -3.80
CA HIS A 42 -9.78 17.70 -4.29
C HIS A 42 -9.92 17.64 -5.82
N VAL A 43 -9.43 16.54 -6.42
CA VAL A 43 -9.70 16.22 -7.82
C VAL A 43 -11.10 15.62 -7.88
N SER A 44 -12.08 16.40 -8.33
CA SER A 44 -13.51 16.06 -8.29
C SER A 44 -13.88 14.82 -9.07
N ARG A 45 -13.11 14.51 -10.13
CA ARG A 45 -13.32 13.30 -10.94
C ARG A 45 -11.98 12.68 -11.33
N LEU A 46 -11.84 11.38 -11.15
CA LEU A 46 -10.70 10.60 -11.66
C LEU A 46 -10.56 10.72 -13.20
N ARG A 47 -11.67 10.99 -13.88
CA ARG A 47 -11.71 11.22 -15.33
C ARG A 47 -10.99 12.49 -15.78
N ASP A 48 -10.81 13.47 -14.88
CA ASP A 48 -10.09 14.71 -15.16
C ASP A 48 -8.57 14.53 -15.08
N ILE A 49 -8.11 13.36 -14.61
CA ILE A 49 -6.71 12.99 -14.56
C ILE A 49 -6.30 12.50 -15.96
N LYS A 50 -5.27 13.11 -16.51
CA LYS A 50 -4.75 12.71 -17.81
C LYS A 50 -4.27 11.26 -17.80
N PRO A 51 -4.62 10.44 -18.81
CA PRO A 51 -4.41 8.99 -18.78
C PRO A 51 -2.94 8.59 -18.59
N TYR A 52 -1.99 9.39 -19.06
CA TYR A 52 -0.56 9.09 -18.88
C TYR A 52 -0.11 9.14 -17.41
N ILE A 53 -0.84 9.83 -16.52
CA ILE A 53 -0.53 9.88 -15.09
C ILE A 53 -0.71 8.50 -14.45
N TYR A 54 -1.65 7.68 -14.95
CA TYR A 54 -1.85 6.32 -14.48
C TYR A 54 -0.70 5.36 -14.84
N ALA A 55 0.21 5.78 -15.71
CA ALA A 55 1.45 5.03 -15.94
C ALA A 55 2.33 4.96 -14.68
N VAL A 56 2.26 5.97 -13.78
CA VAL A 56 3.07 5.99 -12.56
C VAL A 56 2.67 4.88 -11.59
N PRO A 57 1.39 4.69 -11.24
CA PRO A 57 0.95 3.53 -10.45
C PRO A 57 1.31 2.18 -11.11
N ALA A 58 1.17 2.07 -12.42
CA ALA A 58 1.52 0.85 -13.13
C ALA A 58 3.04 0.56 -13.08
N LEU A 59 3.87 1.60 -13.22
CA LEU A 59 5.32 1.48 -13.07
C LEU A 59 5.72 1.16 -11.63
N MET A 60 5.02 1.70 -10.64
CA MET A 60 5.23 1.38 -9.24
C MET A 60 4.98 -0.12 -8.99
N LEU A 61 3.86 -0.67 -9.48
CA LEU A 61 3.57 -2.11 -9.40
C LEU A 61 4.69 -2.95 -10.04
N ALA A 62 5.12 -2.57 -11.24
CA ALA A 62 6.19 -3.27 -11.94
C ALA A 62 7.52 -3.19 -11.18
N PHE A 63 7.82 -2.03 -10.59
CA PHE A 63 9.01 -1.82 -9.77
C PHE A 63 8.98 -2.69 -8.52
N GLU A 64 7.89 -2.65 -7.75
CA GLU A 64 7.75 -3.41 -6.52
C GLU A 64 7.86 -4.91 -6.78
N TYR A 65 7.22 -5.39 -7.85
CA TYR A 65 7.29 -6.80 -8.22
C TYR A 65 8.68 -7.22 -8.71
N SER A 66 9.38 -6.35 -9.46
CA SER A 66 10.72 -6.65 -9.97
C SER A 66 11.80 -6.49 -8.91
N ALA A 67 11.64 -5.54 -7.98
CA ALA A 67 12.59 -5.33 -6.88
C ALA A 67 12.61 -6.52 -5.92
N ASP A 68 11.45 -7.07 -5.59
CA ASP A 68 11.34 -8.28 -4.76
C ASP A 68 12.03 -9.49 -5.42
N LEU A 69 11.93 -9.60 -6.75
CA LEU A 69 12.52 -10.69 -7.51
C LEU A 69 14.05 -10.56 -7.71
N LEU A 70 14.52 -9.33 -7.95
CA LEU A 70 15.90 -9.08 -8.41
C LEU A 70 16.85 -8.66 -7.28
N LEU A 71 16.33 -8.09 -6.20
CA LEU A 71 17.11 -7.46 -5.13
C LEU A 71 16.62 -7.88 -3.74
N PRO A 72 16.57 -9.20 -3.44
CA PRO A 72 16.16 -9.65 -2.12
C PRO A 72 17.10 -9.09 -1.04
N GLY A 73 16.54 -8.41 -0.04
CA GLY A 73 17.31 -7.82 1.08
C GLY A 73 17.69 -6.33 0.90
N PHE A 74 17.25 -5.67 -0.16
CA PHE A 74 17.43 -4.22 -0.35
C PHE A 74 16.18 -3.42 0.04
N ASP A 75 15.65 -3.65 1.23
CA ASP A 75 14.41 -3.03 1.74
C ASP A 75 14.43 -1.50 1.68
N LEU A 76 15.62 -0.90 1.90
CA LEU A 76 15.77 0.56 1.84
C LEU A 76 15.57 1.12 0.43
N LEU A 77 16.07 0.41 -0.60
CA LEU A 77 15.91 0.82 -2.01
C LEU A 77 14.45 0.67 -2.43
N TYR A 78 13.81 -0.40 -2.00
CA TYR A 78 12.39 -0.65 -2.21
C TYR A 78 11.55 0.49 -1.60
N LEU A 79 11.79 0.83 -0.33
CA LEU A 79 11.09 1.91 0.35
C LEU A 79 11.32 3.26 -0.33
N ALA A 80 12.55 3.59 -0.68
CA ALA A 80 12.89 4.85 -1.35
C ALA A 80 12.22 4.95 -2.74
N GLY A 81 12.19 3.85 -3.48
CA GLY A 81 11.52 3.77 -4.78
C GLY A 81 10.02 3.99 -4.66
N SER A 82 9.36 3.31 -3.75
CA SER A 82 7.92 3.46 -3.51
C SER A 82 7.56 4.90 -3.11
N ILE A 83 8.33 5.52 -2.20
CA ILE A 83 8.16 6.93 -1.83
C ILE A 83 8.32 7.86 -3.05
N ALA A 84 9.31 7.60 -3.91
CA ALA A 84 9.52 8.38 -5.12
C ALA A 84 8.33 8.29 -6.08
N PHE A 85 7.80 7.09 -6.35
CA PHE A 85 6.62 6.91 -7.20
C PHE A 85 5.38 7.60 -6.62
N ILE A 86 5.12 7.47 -5.33
CA ILE A 86 4.01 8.13 -4.63
C ILE A 86 4.13 9.66 -4.78
N THR A 87 5.33 10.19 -4.56
CA THR A 87 5.60 11.64 -4.67
C THR A 87 5.41 12.13 -6.11
N ILE A 88 5.97 11.42 -7.10
CA ILE A 88 5.81 11.74 -8.51
C ILE A 88 4.33 11.75 -8.90
N PHE A 89 3.57 10.74 -8.49
CA PHE A 89 2.14 10.65 -8.76
C PHE A 89 1.37 11.84 -8.18
N ALA A 90 1.62 12.19 -6.91
CA ALA A 90 0.98 13.32 -6.24
C ALA A 90 1.32 14.66 -6.93
N VAL A 91 2.58 14.86 -7.33
CA VAL A 91 3.02 16.06 -8.04
C VAL A 91 2.40 16.15 -9.42
N MET A 92 2.34 15.04 -10.17
CA MET A 92 1.74 15.01 -11.51
C MET A 92 0.24 15.30 -11.50
N ILE A 93 -0.51 14.76 -10.52
CA ILE A 93 -1.93 15.08 -10.35
C ILE A 93 -2.11 16.57 -10.02
N ASN A 94 -1.18 17.17 -9.29
CA ASN A 94 -1.25 18.57 -8.90
C ASN A 94 -0.63 19.53 -9.94
N MET A 95 -0.16 19.04 -11.08
CA MET A 95 0.39 19.88 -12.17
C MET A 95 -0.68 20.86 -12.66
N GLY A 96 -0.34 22.15 -12.60
CA GLY A 96 -1.27 23.25 -12.94
C GLY A 96 -2.03 23.86 -11.75
N ARG A 97 -1.90 23.34 -10.55
CA ARG A 97 -2.48 23.91 -9.33
C ARG A 97 -1.43 24.69 -8.54
N LYS A 98 -1.86 25.73 -7.80
CA LYS A 98 -0.95 26.71 -7.17
C LYS A 98 -0.11 26.16 -6.01
N SER A 99 -0.44 25.00 -5.42
CA SER A 99 0.22 24.56 -4.20
C SER A 99 0.93 23.20 -4.35
N LYS A 100 2.20 23.23 -4.74
CA LYS A 100 3.08 22.05 -4.73
C LYS A 100 3.22 21.43 -3.33
N PHE A 101 3.10 22.25 -2.29
CA PHE A 101 3.14 21.79 -0.90
C PHE A 101 2.04 20.78 -0.57
N ARG A 102 0.82 20.98 -1.09
CA ARG A 102 -0.28 20.02 -0.89
C ARG A 102 0.01 18.65 -1.49
N ALA A 103 0.69 18.59 -2.64
CA ALA A 103 1.08 17.33 -3.25
C ALA A 103 2.08 16.57 -2.39
N LEU A 104 3.12 17.25 -1.90
CA LEU A 104 4.09 16.65 -0.99
C LEU A 104 3.44 16.20 0.32
N LEU A 105 2.55 17.02 0.87
CA LEU A 105 1.80 16.67 2.08
C LEU A 105 0.93 15.42 1.87
N ALA A 106 0.25 15.31 0.72
CA ALA A 106 -0.54 14.13 0.38
C ALA A 106 0.34 12.86 0.30
N ALA A 107 1.51 12.96 -0.33
CA ALA A 107 2.46 11.86 -0.42
C ALA A 107 3.01 11.46 0.96
N CYS A 108 3.40 12.43 1.79
CA CYS A 108 3.89 12.19 3.14
C CYS A 108 2.83 11.53 4.03
N ILE A 109 1.59 12.03 4.00
CA ILE A 109 0.48 11.45 4.78
C ILE A 109 0.21 10.02 4.30
N PHE A 110 0.17 9.79 2.99
CA PHE A 110 -0.06 8.48 2.43
C PHE A 110 0.99 7.47 2.91
N THR A 111 2.27 7.80 2.77
CA THR A 111 3.38 6.96 3.21
C THR A 111 3.37 6.73 4.73
N ALA A 112 3.13 7.79 5.51
CA ALA A 112 3.06 7.68 6.97
C ALA A 112 1.93 6.74 7.42
N VAL A 113 0.75 6.82 6.79
CA VAL A 113 -0.37 5.92 7.10
C VAL A 113 -0.02 4.47 6.75
N GLN A 114 0.63 4.22 5.61
CA GLN A 114 1.06 2.87 5.24
C GLN A 114 2.01 2.28 6.30
N MET A 115 3.04 3.02 6.67
CA MET A 115 4.03 2.56 7.65
C MET A 115 3.42 2.39 9.04
N PHE A 116 2.66 3.38 9.50
CA PHE A 116 2.05 3.36 10.82
C PHE A 116 1.02 2.24 10.98
N SER A 117 0.13 2.06 9.99
CA SER A 117 -0.88 1.00 10.05
C SER A 117 -0.26 -0.39 10.07
N SER A 118 0.76 -0.63 9.26
CA SER A 118 1.47 -1.91 9.23
C SER A 118 2.17 -2.21 10.57
N SER A 119 2.87 -1.21 11.13
CA SER A 119 3.55 -1.35 12.43
C SER A 119 2.55 -1.56 13.58
N LEU A 120 1.42 -0.87 13.57
CA LEU A 120 0.39 -1.00 14.59
C LEU A 120 -0.26 -2.39 14.56
N VAL A 121 -0.61 -2.88 13.36
CA VAL A 121 -1.20 -4.21 13.18
C VAL A 121 -0.19 -5.30 13.54
N TYR A 122 1.07 -5.14 13.13
CA TYR A 122 2.15 -6.05 13.50
C TYR A 122 2.30 -6.14 15.03
N ALA A 123 2.39 -5.00 15.71
CA ALA A 123 2.50 -4.96 17.16
C ALA A 123 1.26 -5.58 17.84
N GLY A 124 0.05 -5.25 17.39
CA GLY A 124 -1.19 -5.79 17.94
C GLY A 124 -1.30 -7.31 17.80
N LEU A 125 -0.94 -7.86 16.65
CA LEU A 125 -0.96 -9.30 16.43
C LEU A 125 0.17 -10.02 17.18
N SER A 126 1.33 -9.38 17.36
CA SER A 126 2.43 -9.94 18.17
C SER A 126 1.99 -10.18 19.61
N PHE A 127 1.16 -9.30 20.17
CA PHE A 127 0.57 -9.54 21.52
C PHE A 127 -0.42 -10.70 21.55
N ALA A 128 -1.14 -10.95 20.45
CA ALA A 128 -2.17 -11.99 20.39
C ALA A 128 -1.61 -13.38 20.06
N VAL A 129 -0.61 -13.46 19.20
CA VAL A 129 -0.08 -14.70 18.63
C VAL A 129 1.29 -15.08 19.23
N GLY A 130 1.97 -14.13 19.85
CA GLY A 130 3.33 -14.29 20.37
C GLY A 130 4.38 -13.90 19.32
N ASP A 131 5.20 -14.86 18.86
CA ASP A 131 6.28 -14.58 17.93
C ASP A 131 5.78 -14.40 16.50
N MET A 132 5.56 -13.13 16.09
CA MET A 132 5.13 -12.80 14.73
C MET A 132 6.21 -13.03 13.68
N ASP A 133 7.50 -13.05 14.06
CA ASP A 133 8.58 -13.31 13.09
C ASP A 133 8.50 -14.74 12.60
N THR A 134 8.21 -15.69 13.47
CA THR A 134 7.96 -17.09 13.07
C THR A 134 6.68 -17.22 12.26
N VAL A 135 5.64 -16.42 12.53
CA VAL A 135 4.39 -16.39 11.77
C VAL A 135 4.60 -15.81 10.37
N MET A 136 5.39 -14.74 10.24
CA MET A 136 5.64 -14.09 8.95
C MET A 136 6.62 -14.87 8.07
N GLN A 137 7.56 -15.59 8.69
CA GLN A 137 8.53 -16.46 8.00
C GLN A 137 8.04 -17.90 7.88
N GLY A 138 7.05 -18.29 8.68
CA GLY A 138 6.60 -19.66 8.83
C GLY A 138 5.53 -20.08 7.81
N GLU A 139 5.33 -21.40 7.76
CA GLU A 139 4.49 -22.12 6.81
C GLU A 139 2.97 -21.94 7.05
N SER A 140 2.54 -21.22 8.09
CA SER A 140 1.12 -21.03 8.40
C SER A 140 0.53 -19.81 7.69
N GLY A 141 -0.05 -19.99 6.51
CA GLY A 141 -0.63 -18.91 5.70
C GLY A 141 -1.77 -18.13 6.36
N ILE A 142 -2.52 -18.71 7.31
CA ILE A 142 -3.69 -18.10 7.92
C ILE A 142 -3.38 -16.82 8.71
N PRO A 143 -2.40 -16.77 9.64
CA PRO A 143 -2.07 -15.56 10.38
C PRO A 143 -1.59 -14.41 9.47
N ARG A 144 -0.87 -14.74 8.39
CA ARG A 144 -0.43 -13.77 7.38
C ARG A 144 -1.62 -13.17 6.61
N ILE A 145 -2.60 -14.00 6.25
CA ILE A 145 -3.85 -13.55 5.63
C ILE A 145 -4.61 -12.61 6.55
N ILE A 146 -4.74 -12.97 7.83
CA ILE A 146 -5.40 -12.13 8.83
C ILE A 146 -4.67 -10.78 8.94
N TYR A 147 -3.34 -10.80 9.03
CA TYR A 147 -2.52 -9.59 9.06
C TYR A 147 -2.80 -8.67 7.86
N LEU A 148 -2.81 -9.20 6.64
CA LEU A 148 -3.08 -8.43 5.43
C LEU A 148 -4.49 -7.83 5.41
N ILE A 149 -5.50 -8.61 5.79
CA ILE A 149 -6.88 -8.15 5.88
C ILE A 149 -7.03 -7.02 6.90
N VAL A 150 -6.43 -7.17 8.08
CA VAL A 150 -6.48 -6.16 9.14
C VAL A 150 -5.71 -4.90 8.74
N CYS A 151 -4.55 -5.02 8.09
CA CYS A 151 -3.81 -3.90 7.52
C CYS A 151 -4.65 -3.15 6.48
N PHE A 152 -5.29 -3.87 5.57
CA PHE A 152 -6.16 -3.29 4.55
C PHE A 152 -7.32 -2.53 5.18
N ALA A 153 -8.05 -3.15 6.08
CA ALA A 153 -9.18 -2.52 6.76
C ALA A 153 -8.77 -1.27 7.57
N SER A 154 -7.68 -1.36 8.33
CA SER A 154 -7.17 -0.24 9.13
C SER A 154 -6.77 0.95 8.27
N ARG A 155 -6.05 0.72 7.16
CA ARG A 155 -5.68 1.76 6.19
C ARG A 155 -6.90 2.45 5.61
N PHE A 156 -7.92 1.68 5.21
CA PHE A 156 -9.16 2.23 4.68
C PHE A 156 -9.84 3.18 5.67
N VAL A 157 -9.96 2.75 6.93
CA VAL A 157 -10.57 3.57 7.99
C VAL A 157 -9.75 4.85 8.22
N ILE A 158 -8.43 4.75 8.34
CA ILE A 158 -7.55 5.89 8.59
C ILE A 158 -7.63 6.89 7.41
N TYR A 159 -7.56 6.42 6.17
CA TYR A 159 -7.67 7.31 5.00
C TYR A 159 -9.03 7.99 4.93
N LYS A 160 -10.12 7.28 5.24
CA LYS A 160 -11.46 7.89 5.32
C LYS A 160 -11.55 8.96 6.41
N LEU A 161 -11.00 8.71 7.59
CA LEU A 161 -10.97 9.69 8.67
C LEU A 161 -10.18 10.94 8.26
N ILE A 162 -9.01 10.78 7.67
CA ILE A 162 -8.18 11.89 7.19
C ILE A 162 -8.96 12.71 6.16
N LEU A 163 -9.53 12.08 5.15
CA LEU A 163 -10.31 12.77 4.12
C LEU A 163 -11.51 13.50 4.71
N SER A 164 -12.19 12.93 5.69
CA SER A 164 -13.30 13.56 6.39
C SER A 164 -12.87 14.84 7.11
N VAL A 165 -11.76 14.79 7.86
CA VAL A 165 -11.22 15.94 8.59
C VAL A 165 -10.77 17.06 7.64
N PHE A 166 -10.05 16.71 6.57
CA PHE A 166 -9.55 17.69 5.60
C PHE A 166 -10.69 18.28 4.73
N SER A 167 -11.69 17.48 4.37
CA SER A 167 -12.87 17.98 3.64
C SER A 167 -13.71 18.94 4.48
N TYR A 168 -13.83 18.70 5.78
CA TYR A 168 -14.60 19.57 6.70
C TYR A 168 -13.93 20.93 6.88
N ASN A 169 -12.60 20.99 6.88
CA ASN A 169 -11.83 22.20 7.12
C ASN A 169 -11.50 23.02 5.85
N ASP A 170 -11.96 22.60 4.67
CA ASP A 170 -11.71 23.36 3.45
C ASP A 170 -12.67 24.55 3.33
N PRO A 171 -12.18 25.81 3.38
CA PRO A 171 -13.00 27.01 3.27
C PRO A 171 -13.74 27.13 1.94
N LEU A 172 -13.29 26.42 0.90
CA LEU A 172 -13.93 26.40 -0.42
C LEU A 172 -15.22 25.58 -0.44
N ASN A 173 -15.36 24.59 0.46
CA ASN A 173 -16.53 23.74 0.55
C ASN A 173 -17.69 24.38 1.34
N ARG A 174 -17.46 25.53 2.00
CA ARG A 174 -18.52 26.28 2.71
C ARG A 174 -19.35 27.22 1.83
N LYS A 175 -19.08 27.26 0.53
CA LYS A 175 -19.74 28.18 -0.41
C LYS A 175 -20.73 27.51 -1.37
N TYR A 176 -21.08 26.24 -1.17
CA TYR A 176 -22.11 25.56 -1.94
C TYR A 176 -23.10 24.84 -1.06
#